data_1f75908e5f42634bfa2cffcc0f0b2be8
#
_entry.id   1f75908e5f42634bfa2cffcc0f0b2be8
#
_cell.length_a   1.000
_cell.length_b   1.000
_cell.length_c   1.000
_cell.angle_alpha   90.00
_cell.angle_beta   90.00
_cell.angle_gamma   90.00
#
_symmetry.space_group_name_H-M   'P 1'
#
loop_
_entity.id
_entity.type
_entity.pdbx_description
1 polymer ?
#
loop_
_entity_poly.entity_id
_entity_poly.type
_entity_poly.pdbx_seq_one_letter_code
_entity_poly.pdbx_strand_id
1 'polypeptide(L)'
;VSTFLSIKDVSIELSISEQRVRTLCREGALVSEKVGKSWIVNVSNLEFYKEKIELSKVKDHECNMKVTANKPIALSFFSGAMGLDLGIEKAGFDIRLACEADKYCRQTIALNRPDVALLGDINQYTADDILSAAKISKNTEIDLMVGGPPCQAFSTAGKRKAFQDDRGNVFLKYIDLALELNPKYFIIENVRGLLSCPLDHRPHLERGEGYPNMKDDELKGGALNYILSRLKQSGYSYSFNLYNSANFGTPQSRERVIIICSRDGHKPPYLSPTHSETGEFDLPIWQPIKDKFKGIEHHDHLNFPEKRLKYYRMLKPGQNWRGLPEELQKEAMGKSFYSGGGKTGFLRRLSWDKPAPTLVTHPAMPATDLAHPEEDRPLSIQEYKRIQEFPDDWELAGPLLQQYKQVGNAVPISLGEAVGNLIIKLLKNEDVPAFDGFRYSRYKNTSCTDWESDFSKRKAG
;
A
#
# COMPACT_ATOMS: atom_id res chain seq x y z
N VAL A 1 -31.48 17.58 32.07
CA VAL A 1 -30.56 16.92 31.14
C VAL A 1 -29.55 17.98 30.70
N SER A 2 -28.25 17.82 30.94
CA SER A 2 -27.21 18.75 30.48
C SER A 2 -27.27 18.87 28.99
N THR A 3 -27.41 20.06 28.47
CA THR A 3 -27.40 20.34 27.02
C THR A 3 -25.99 20.34 26.42
N PHE A 4 -24.96 20.20 27.26
CA PHE A 4 -23.56 20.21 26.89
C PHE A 4 -22.84 18.96 27.41
N LEU A 5 -21.94 18.44 26.58
CA LEU A 5 -21.09 17.28 26.85
C LEU A 5 -19.64 17.71 27.01
N SER A 6 -18.91 17.05 27.90
CA SER A 6 -17.46 17.20 28.02
C SER A 6 -16.73 16.48 26.88
N ILE A 7 -15.45 16.83 26.68
CA ILE A 7 -14.58 16.10 25.71
C ILE A 7 -14.55 14.60 25.99
N LYS A 8 -14.59 14.19 27.27
CA LYS A 8 -14.60 12.79 27.67
C LYS A 8 -15.89 12.09 27.24
N ASP A 9 -17.05 12.72 27.46
CA ASP A 9 -18.34 12.15 27.06
C ASP A 9 -18.43 12.03 25.54
N VAL A 10 -18.00 13.07 24.79
CA VAL A 10 -17.94 13.04 23.34
C VAL A 10 -16.99 11.97 22.81
N SER A 11 -15.87 11.72 23.51
CA SER A 11 -14.92 10.66 23.11
C SER A 11 -15.54 9.26 23.23
N ILE A 12 -16.35 9.03 24.25
CA ILE A 12 -17.10 7.79 24.45
C ILE A 12 -18.18 7.65 23.36
N GLU A 13 -18.97 8.71 23.14
CA GLU A 13 -20.06 8.75 22.16
C GLU A 13 -19.61 8.53 20.71
N LEU A 14 -18.42 9.03 20.36
CA LEU A 14 -17.83 8.89 19.04
C LEU A 14 -16.87 7.68 18.93
N SER A 15 -16.60 6.98 20.03
CA SER A 15 -15.62 5.88 20.10
C SER A 15 -14.22 6.28 19.56
N ILE A 16 -13.76 7.50 19.87
CA ILE A 16 -12.46 8.05 19.51
C ILE A 16 -11.73 8.63 20.71
N SER A 17 -10.40 8.82 20.61
CA SER A 17 -9.63 9.39 21.72
C SER A 17 -10.04 10.84 22.02
N GLU A 18 -9.94 11.26 23.29
CA GLU A 18 -10.15 12.65 23.69
C GLU A 18 -9.28 13.65 22.93
N GLN A 19 -8.04 13.25 22.60
CA GLN A 19 -7.15 14.08 21.81
C GLN A 19 -7.71 14.32 20.40
N ARG A 20 -8.34 13.31 19.78
CA ARG A 20 -9.01 13.45 18.50
C ARG A 20 -10.22 14.37 18.58
N VAL A 21 -11.02 14.28 19.65
CA VAL A 21 -12.15 15.20 19.89
C VAL A 21 -11.65 16.65 19.99
N ARG A 22 -10.57 16.91 20.77
CA ARG A 22 -9.98 18.26 20.88
C ARG A 22 -9.48 18.78 19.52
N THR A 23 -8.99 17.91 18.68
CA THR A 23 -8.57 18.27 17.31
C THR A 23 -9.78 18.66 16.47
N LEU A 24 -10.87 17.87 16.47
CA LEU A 24 -12.11 18.19 15.75
C LEU A 24 -12.71 19.53 16.18
N CYS A 25 -12.71 19.82 17.48
CA CYS A 25 -13.16 21.11 18.01
C CYS A 25 -12.27 22.27 17.54
N ARG A 26 -10.96 22.08 17.53
CA ARG A 26 -9.98 23.10 17.10
C ARG A 26 -10.05 23.39 15.60
N GLU A 27 -10.30 22.37 14.80
CA GLU A 27 -10.43 22.47 13.35
C GLU A 27 -11.83 22.95 12.92
N GLY A 28 -12.76 23.14 13.87
CA GLY A 28 -14.14 23.54 13.59
C GLY A 28 -14.99 22.44 12.95
N ALA A 29 -14.46 21.24 12.82
CA ALA A 29 -15.18 20.09 12.26
C ALA A 29 -16.32 19.63 13.18
N LEU A 30 -16.14 19.76 14.50
CA LEU A 30 -17.17 19.58 15.50
C LEU A 30 -17.45 20.96 16.16
N VAL A 31 -18.64 21.49 15.93
CA VAL A 31 -19.05 22.78 16.49
C VAL A 31 -19.08 22.72 18.00
N SER A 32 -18.28 23.55 18.66
CA SER A 32 -18.01 23.47 20.09
C SER A 32 -17.68 24.85 20.66
N GLU A 33 -17.85 25.03 21.95
CA GLU A 33 -17.52 26.24 22.69
C GLU A 33 -16.35 26.00 23.63
N LYS A 34 -15.54 27.03 23.85
CA LYS A 34 -14.43 26.98 24.77
C LYS A 34 -14.77 27.70 26.07
N VAL A 35 -14.88 26.95 27.16
CA VAL A 35 -15.14 27.50 28.50
C VAL A 35 -13.88 27.34 29.34
N GLY A 36 -13.20 28.45 29.60
CA GLY A 36 -11.90 28.45 30.27
C GLY A 36 -10.83 27.70 29.46
N LYS A 37 -10.28 26.61 30.01
CA LYS A 37 -9.31 25.73 29.33
C LYS A 37 -9.95 24.50 28.66
N SER A 38 -11.25 24.30 28.81
CA SER A 38 -11.97 23.10 28.34
C SER A 38 -12.88 23.43 27.16
N TRP A 39 -13.03 22.45 26.27
CA TRP A 39 -14.05 22.48 25.22
C TRP A 39 -15.31 21.79 25.74
N ILE A 40 -16.47 22.32 25.37
CA ILE A 40 -17.79 21.71 25.58
C ILE A 40 -18.50 21.65 24.22
N VAL A 41 -19.28 20.60 24.03
CA VAL A 41 -20.05 20.35 22.79
C VAL A 41 -21.52 20.27 23.14
N ASN A 42 -22.33 21.07 22.44
CA ASN A 42 -23.78 20.94 22.58
C ASN A 42 -24.24 19.59 22.00
N VAL A 43 -25.18 18.94 22.69
CA VAL A 43 -25.73 17.63 22.26
C VAL A 43 -26.23 17.68 20.83
N SER A 44 -26.96 18.73 20.42
CA SER A 44 -27.46 18.89 19.06
C SER A 44 -26.33 19.03 18.02
N ASN A 45 -25.23 19.69 18.39
CA ASN A 45 -24.05 19.77 17.49
C ASN A 45 -23.34 18.42 17.34
N LEU A 46 -23.31 17.60 18.40
CA LEU A 46 -22.80 16.25 18.32
C LEU A 46 -23.68 15.35 17.45
N GLU A 47 -24.99 15.46 17.61
CA GLU A 47 -25.98 14.74 16.79
C GLU A 47 -25.85 15.11 15.30
N PHE A 48 -25.80 16.41 15.02
CA PHE A 48 -25.56 16.91 13.65
C PHE A 48 -24.23 16.44 13.08
N TYR A 49 -23.18 16.38 13.91
CA TYR A 49 -21.87 15.86 13.50
C TYR A 49 -21.94 14.35 13.22
N LYS A 50 -22.65 13.57 14.06
CA LYS A 50 -22.89 12.12 13.81
C LYS A 50 -23.66 11.91 12.51
N GLU A 51 -24.73 12.67 12.29
CA GLU A 51 -25.52 12.61 11.06
C GLU A 51 -24.69 12.95 9.82
N LYS A 52 -23.88 14.00 9.90
CA LYS A 52 -22.95 14.38 8.80
C LYS A 52 -21.93 13.29 8.52
N ILE A 53 -21.44 12.59 9.54
CA ILE A 53 -20.55 11.42 9.37
C ILE A 53 -21.29 10.29 8.66
N GLU A 54 -22.49 9.95 9.11
CA GLU A 54 -23.29 8.88 8.49
C GLU A 54 -23.62 9.20 7.03
N LEU A 55 -24.04 10.43 6.73
CA LEU A 55 -24.28 10.91 5.35
C LEU A 55 -23.00 10.88 4.49
N SER A 56 -21.81 11.00 5.11
CA SER A 56 -20.53 10.92 4.41
C SER A 56 -20.04 9.49 4.18
N LYS A 57 -20.69 8.49 4.76
CA LYS A 57 -20.36 7.08 4.52
C LYS A 57 -20.88 6.65 3.17
N VAL A 58 -19.97 6.22 2.32
CA VAL A 58 -20.34 5.55 1.08
C VAL A 58 -20.94 4.19 1.45
N LYS A 59 -22.18 3.95 1.05
CA LYS A 59 -22.84 2.65 1.24
C LYS A 59 -22.27 1.62 0.27
N ASP A 60 -22.37 0.37 0.67
CA ASP A 60 -22.12 -0.75 -0.23
C ASP A 60 -23.11 -0.72 -1.40
N HIS A 61 -22.64 -1.06 -2.59
CA HIS A 61 -23.50 -1.17 -3.77
C HIS A 61 -23.03 -2.27 -4.70
N GLU A 62 -23.96 -2.76 -5.49
CA GLU A 62 -23.72 -3.81 -6.48
C GLU A 62 -23.07 -3.25 -7.76
N CYS A 63 -22.44 -4.14 -8.51
CA CYS A 63 -21.89 -3.84 -9.82
C CYS A 63 -22.98 -3.41 -10.81
N ASN A 64 -22.77 -2.30 -11.50
CA ASN A 64 -23.64 -1.79 -12.55
C ASN A 64 -23.00 -1.89 -13.95
N MET A 65 -21.82 -2.49 -14.05
CA MET A 65 -21.16 -2.72 -15.33
C MET A 65 -22.00 -3.63 -16.23
N LYS A 66 -22.11 -3.26 -17.50
CA LYS A 66 -22.62 -4.20 -18.53
C LYS A 66 -21.59 -5.32 -18.66
N VAL A 67 -22.08 -6.56 -18.79
CA VAL A 67 -21.21 -7.70 -19.09
C VAL A 67 -20.60 -7.47 -20.47
N THR A 68 -19.31 -7.20 -20.51
CA THR A 68 -18.55 -7.17 -21.76
C THR A 68 -18.19 -8.61 -22.11
N ALA A 69 -18.88 -9.17 -23.10
CA ALA A 69 -18.52 -10.50 -23.60
C ALA A 69 -17.03 -10.48 -23.99
N ASN A 70 -16.25 -11.43 -23.44
CA ASN A 70 -14.84 -11.70 -23.72
C ASN A 70 -13.75 -10.96 -22.91
N LYS A 71 -14.07 -10.16 -21.89
CA LYS A 71 -13.04 -9.70 -20.95
C LYS A 71 -12.95 -10.63 -19.74
N PRO A 72 -11.74 -11.02 -19.32
CA PRO A 72 -11.57 -11.80 -18.09
C PRO A 72 -12.00 -10.99 -16.88
N ILE A 73 -12.62 -11.67 -15.91
CA ILE A 73 -13.21 -11.07 -14.71
C ILE A 73 -12.15 -11.01 -13.60
N ALA A 74 -12.05 -9.85 -12.97
CA ALA A 74 -11.24 -9.69 -11.76
C ALA A 74 -12.06 -9.16 -10.58
N LEU A 75 -11.68 -9.61 -9.36
CA LEU A 75 -12.18 -9.12 -8.09
C LEU A 75 -11.03 -8.51 -7.31
N SER A 76 -11.22 -7.32 -6.75
CA SER A 76 -10.21 -6.60 -6.00
C SER A 76 -10.55 -6.48 -4.52
N PHE A 77 -9.53 -6.67 -3.67
CA PHE A 77 -9.64 -6.58 -2.23
C PHE A 77 -8.53 -5.68 -1.70
N PHE A 78 -8.85 -4.88 -0.68
CA PHE A 78 -7.95 -3.84 -0.17
C PHE A 78 -7.53 -2.86 -1.25
N SER A 79 -8.49 -2.48 -2.09
CA SER A 79 -8.28 -1.74 -3.35
C SER A 79 -7.63 -0.37 -3.13
N GLY A 80 -7.75 0.21 -1.93
CA GLY A 80 -7.18 1.52 -1.61
C GLY A 80 -7.72 2.59 -2.56
N ALA A 81 -6.82 3.32 -3.23
CA ALA A 81 -7.18 4.27 -4.29
C ALA A 81 -7.21 3.62 -5.70
N MET A 82 -7.26 2.29 -5.78
CA MET A 82 -7.31 1.50 -7.02
C MET A 82 -6.03 1.53 -7.89
N GLY A 83 -4.85 1.77 -7.33
CA GLY A 83 -3.63 1.79 -8.14
C GLY A 83 -3.30 0.45 -8.81
N LEU A 84 -3.39 -0.67 -8.07
CA LEU A 84 -3.23 -2.02 -8.62
C LEU A 84 -4.33 -2.33 -9.65
N ASP A 85 -5.57 -1.98 -9.32
CA ASP A 85 -6.76 -2.23 -10.11
C ASP A 85 -6.69 -1.56 -11.47
N LEU A 86 -6.33 -0.27 -11.50
CA LEU A 86 -6.15 0.48 -12.75
C LEU A 86 -5.11 -0.17 -13.67
N GLY A 87 -4.04 -0.72 -13.09
CA GLY A 87 -3.06 -1.50 -13.84
C GLY A 87 -3.63 -2.80 -14.41
N ILE A 88 -4.39 -3.53 -13.62
CA ILE A 88 -5.09 -4.78 -14.04
C ILE A 88 -6.11 -4.48 -15.15
N GLU A 89 -6.89 -3.39 -15.03
CA GLU A 89 -7.83 -2.96 -16.08
C GLU A 89 -7.13 -2.57 -17.37
N LYS A 90 -6.00 -1.87 -17.26
CA LYS A 90 -5.19 -1.47 -18.41
C LYS A 90 -4.64 -2.68 -19.17
N ALA A 91 -4.39 -3.80 -18.48
CA ALA A 91 -4.05 -5.08 -19.09
C ALA A 91 -5.25 -5.80 -19.77
N GLY A 92 -6.47 -5.33 -19.55
CA GLY A 92 -7.67 -5.83 -20.25
C GLY A 92 -8.70 -6.58 -19.39
N PHE A 93 -8.58 -6.55 -18.06
CA PHE A 93 -9.57 -7.16 -17.15
C PHE A 93 -10.79 -6.26 -16.92
N ASP A 94 -11.94 -6.86 -16.60
CA ASP A 94 -13.09 -6.21 -16.01
C ASP A 94 -13.02 -6.36 -14.48
N ILE A 95 -12.72 -5.27 -13.76
CA ILE A 95 -12.82 -5.24 -12.28
C ILE A 95 -14.30 -5.13 -11.91
N ARG A 96 -14.88 -6.21 -11.41
CA ARG A 96 -16.31 -6.28 -11.09
C ARG A 96 -16.63 -5.86 -9.66
N LEU A 97 -15.64 -5.91 -8.77
CA LEU A 97 -15.79 -5.63 -7.35
C LEU A 97 -14.51 -5.04 -6.77
N ALA A 98 -14.68 -4.01 -5.93
CA ALA A 98 -13.67 -3.45 -5.04
C ALA A 98 -14.15 -3.61 -3.59
N CYS A 99 -13.34 -4.25 -2.74
CA CYS A 99 -13.59 -4.39 -1.31
C CYS A 99 -12.57 -3.57 -0.52
N GLU A 100 -13.05 -2.51 0.17
CA GLU A 100 -12.19 -1.53 0.85
C GLU A 100 -12.87 -0.99 2.12
N ALA A 101 -12.17 -1.02 3.24
CA ALA A 101 -12.69 -0.60 4.53
C ALA A 101 -12.45 0.89 4.86
N ASP A 102 -11.36 1.50 4.31
CA ASP A 102 -11.05 2.92 4.58
C ASP A 102 -12.08 3.84 3.91
N LYS A 103 -12.74 4.66 4.72
CA LYS A 103 -13.84 5.52 4.24
C LYS A 103 -13.45 6.49 3.12
N TYR A 104 -12.22 7.00 3.12
CA TYR A 104 -11.77 7.95 2.09
C TYR A 104 -11.38 7.22 0.80
N CYS A 105 -10.81 6.02 0.91
CA CYS A 105 -10.59 5.15 -0.24
C CYS A 105 -11.93 4.77 -0.88
N ARG A 106 -12.94 4.38 -0.08
CA ARG A 106 -14.30 4.09 -0.57
C ARG A 106 -14.93 5.28 -1.28
N GLN A 107 -14.80 6.50 -0.74
CA GLN A 107 -15.27 7.72 -1.39
C GLN A 107 -14.54 7.95 -2.73
N THR A 108 -13.23 7.77 -2.77
CA THR A 108 -12.42 7.86 -4.00
C THR A 108 -12.90 6.84 -5.03
N ILE A 109 -13.14 5.58 -4.64
CA ILE A 109 -13.66 4.55 -5.55
C ILE A 109 -15.04 4.95 -6.09
N ALA A 110 -15.96 5.35 -5.21
CA ALA A 110 -17.32 5.72 -5.62
C ALA A 110 -17.38 6.94 -6.55
N LEU A 111 -16.45 7.89 -6.42
CA LEU A 111 -16.33 9.04 -7.31
C LEU A 111 -15.87 8.63 -8.72
N ASN A 112 -14.87 7.77 -8.79
CA ASN A 112 -14.23 7.45 -10.07
C ASN A 112 -14.80 6.20 -10.74
N ARG A 113 -15.34 5.27 -9.95
CA ARG A 113 -15.82 3.95 -10.41
C ARG A 113 -17.17 3.58 -9.78
N PRO A 114 -18.23 4.38 -10.02
CA PRO A 114 -19.57 4.08 -9.50
C PRO A 114 -20.20 2.84 -10.12
N ASP A 115 -19.60 2.31 -11.17
CA ASP A 115 -20.01 1.12 -11.93
C ASP A 115 -19.52 -0.20 -11.30
N VAL A 116 -18.42 -0.18 -10.54
CA VAL A 116 -17.85 -1.33 -9.85
C VAL A 116 -18.62 -1.60 -8.56
N ALA A 117 -18.87 -2.85 -8.21
CA ALA A 117 -19.40 -3.17 -6.88
C ALA A 117 -18.45 -2.67 -5.79
N LEU A 118 -18.97 -2.05 -4.74
CA LEU A 118 -18.17 -1.54 -3.63
C LEU A 118 -18.65 -2.15 -2.31
N LEU A 119 -17.79 -2.97 -1.70
CA LEU A 119 -18.00 -3.58 -0.39
C LEU A 119 -17.08 -2.96 0.66
N GLY A 120 -17.44 -3.09 1.93
CA GLY A 120 -16.71 -2.55 3.07
C GLY A 120 -15.64 -3.48 3.63
N ASP A 121 -15.72 -3.75 4.94
CA ASP A 121 -14.78 -4.64 5.62
C ASP A 121 -14.96 -6.09 5.18
N ILE A 122 -13.91 -6.70 4.65
CA ILE A 122 -13.89 -8.08 4.13
C ILE A 122 -14.42 -9.12 5.14
N ASN A 123 -14.30 -8.86 6.44
CA ASN A 123 -14.79 -9.76 7.49
C ASN A 123 -16.32 -9.89 7.51
N GLN A 124 -17.04 -8.96 6.89
CA GLN A 124 -18.51 -8.92 6.90
C GLN A 124 -19.15 -9.73 5.78
N TYR A 125 -18.35 -10.28 4.84
CA TYR A 125 -18.87 -10.91 3.64
C TYR A 125 -18.44 -12.37 3.51
N THR A 126 -19.37 -13.16 2.98
CA THR A 126 -19.14 -14.52 2.47
C THR A 126 -18.79 -14.48 0.98
N ALA A 127 -18.37 -15.61 0.43
CA ALA A 127 -18.15 -15.75 -1.01
C ALA A 127 -19.45 -15.50 -1.80
N ASP A 128 -20.59 -15.93 -1.28
CA ASP A 128 -21.92 -15.71 -1.90
C ASP A 128 -22.27 -14.21 -1.95
N ASP A 129 -22.01 -13.45 -0.89
CA ASP A 129 -22.22 -12.00 -0.86
C ASP A 129 -21.35 -11.29 -1.92
N ILE A 130 -20.09 -11.72 -2.05
CA ILE A 130 -19.13 -11.18 -3.03
C ILE A 130 -19.62 -11.44 -4.45
N LEU A 131 -20.01 -12.68 -4.77
CA LEU A 131 -20.52 -13.04 -6.09
C LEU A 131 -21.83 -12.29 -6.42
N SER A 132 -22.73 -12.17 -5.44
CA SER A 132 -23.98 -11.43 -5.59
C SER A 132 -23.72 -9.95 -5.87
N ALA A 133 -22.86 -9.28 -5.09
CA ALA A 133 -22.52 -7.87 -5.28
C ALA A 133 -21.85 -7.62 -6.64
N ALA A 134 -20.95 -8.51 -7.06
CA ALA A 134 -20.26 -8.44 -8.34
C ALA A 134 -21.17 -8.80 -9.54
N LYS A 135 -22.40 -9.27 -9.30
CA LYS A 135 -23.32 -9.83 -10.30
C LYS A 135 -22.68 -10.94 -11.14
N ILE A 136 -22.00 -11.85 -10.44
CA ILE A 136 -21.36 -13.03 -11.01
C ILE A 136 -22.17 -14.27 -10.62
N SER A 137 -22.56 -15.08 -11.60
CA SER A 137 -23.20 -16.37 -11.35
C SER A 137 -22.23 -17.34 -10.64
N LYS A 138 -22.73 -18.19 -9.74
CA LYS A 138 -21.92 -19.23 -9.06
C LYS A 138 -21.21 -20.18 -10.03
N ASN A 139 -21.69 -20.31 -11.25
CA ASN A 139 -21.10 -21.16 -12.28
C ASN A 139 -20.12 -20.41 -13.21
N THR A 140 -19.95 -19.11 -13.01
CA THR A 140 -19.01 -18.32 -13.80
C THR A 140 -17.62 -18.39 -13.16
N GLU A 141 -16.63 -18.76 -13.95
CA GLU A 141 -15.25 -18.77 -13.48
C GLU A 141 -14.75 -17.34 -13.23
N ILE A 142 -14.08 -17.15 -12.10
CA ILE A 142 -13.34 -15.94 -11.79
C ILE A 142 -11.92 -16.14 -12.33
N ASP A 143 -11.49 -15.26 -13.23
CA ASP A 143 -10.17 -15.38 -13.84
C ASP A 143 -9.07 -14.89 -12.90
N LEU A 144 -9.33 -13.81 -12.17
CA LEU A 144 -8.34 -13.18 -11.29
C LEU A 144 -8.95 -12.64 -10.01
N MET A 145 -8.28 -12.85 -8.90
CA MET A 145 -8.53 -12.16 -7.64
C MET A 145 -7.24 -11.44 -7.22
N VAL A 146 -7.31 -10.15 -6.90
CA VAL A 146 -6.14 -9.36 -6.47
C VAL A 146 -6.36 -8.76 -5.10
N GLY A 147 -5.29 -8.65 -4.31
CA GLY A 147 -5.39 -8.01 -3.01
C GLY A 147 -4.04 -7.67 -2.39
N GLY A 148 -4.02 -6.52 -1.70
CA GLY A 148 -2.91 -6.06 -0.87
C GLY A 148 -3.29 -6.07 0.62
N PRO A 149 -3.44 -7.24 1.27
CA PRO A 149 -3.87 -7.30 2.66
C PRO A 149 -2.90 -6.57 3.59
N PRO A 150 -3.38 -5.98 4.73
CA PRO A 150 -2.58 -5.10 5.58
C PRO A 150 -1.28 -5.74 6.06
N CYS A 151 -0.15 -5.04 5.82
CA CYS A 151 1.19 -5.48 6.18
C CYS A 151 1.63 -5.12 7.60
N GLN A 152 0.83 -4.36 8.35
CA GLN A 152 1.28 -3.81 9.65
C GLN A 152 1.60 -4.89 10.68
N ALA A 153 0.97 -6.05 10.60
CA ALA A 153 1.32 -7.23 11.39
C ALA A 153 2.73 -7.77 11.06
N PHE A 154 3.23 -7.50 9.85
CA PHE A 154 4.52 -8.00 9.33
C PHE A 154 5.60 -6.92 9.25
N SER A 155 5.28 -5.64 9.52
CA SER A 155 6.25 -4.56 9.39
C SER A 155 7.18 -4.46 10.61
N THR A 156 8.40 -3.96 10.39
CA THR A 156 9.38 -3.70 11.46
C THR A 156 8.92 -2.60 12.43
N ALA A 157 7.98 -1.77 12.04
CA ALA A 157 7.37 -0.72 12.87
C ALA A 157 6.19 -1.25 13.71
N GLY A 158 5.61 -2.41 13.36
CA GLY A 158 4.62 -3.13 14.16
C GLY A 158 5.28 -4.00 15.22
N LYS A 159 4.50 -4.46 16.20
CA LYS A 159 5.01 -5.36 17.26
C LYS A 159 5.28 -6.81 16.77
N ARG A 160 5.32 -7.05 15.46
CA ARG A 160 5.56 -8.35 14.79
C ARG A 160 4.72 -9.49 15.37
N LYS A 161 3.44 -9.22 15.64
CA LYS A 161 2.50 -10.21 16.17
C LYS A 161 1.84 -11.09 15.10
N ALA A 162 2.25 -10.95 13.85
CA ALA A 162 1.76 -11.71 12.69
C ALA A 162 0.22 -11.86 12.71
N PHE A 163 -0.28 -13.09 12.77
CA PHE A 163 -1.71 -13.39 12.75
C PHE A 163 -2.41 -13.30 14.11
N GLN A 164 -1.72 -12.92 15.19
CA GLN A 164 -2.35 -12.69 16.51
C GLN A 164 -2.98 -11.28 16.64
N ASP A 165 -2.79 -10.41 15.65
CA ASP A 165 -3.43 -9.08 15.54
C ASP A 165 -4.66 -9.22 14.61
N ASP A 166 -5.73 -8.45 14.84
CA ASP A 166 -6.93 -8.42 14.00
C ASP A 166 -6.62 -8.22 12.51
N ARG A 167 -5.54 -7.51 12.20
CA ARG A 167 -5.05 -7.28 10.84
C ARG A 167 -4.38 -8.51 10.21
N GLY A 168 -3.80 -9.39 11.01
CA GLY A 168 -3.32 -10.69 10.56
C GLY A 168 -4.48 -11.63 10.23
N ASN A 169 -5.56 -11.55 11.00
CA ASN A 169 -6.80 -12.29 10.72
C ASN A 169 -7.43 -11.88 9.39
N VAL A 170 -7.39 -10.58 9.05
CA VAL A 170 -7.87 -10.04 7.76
C VAL A 170 -7.06 -10.59 6.58
N PHE A 171 -5.75 -10.79 6.75
CA PHE A 171 -4.92 -11.44 5.74
C PHE A 171 -5.34 -12.90 5.50
N LEU A 172 -5.58 -13.65 6.58
CA LEU A 172 -6.04 -15.05 6.47
C LEU A 172 -7.45 -15.12 5.87
N LYS A 173 -8.35 -14.20 6.23
CA LYS A 173 -9.69 -14.10 5.64
C LYS A 173 -9.62 -13.90 4.12
N TYR A 174 -8.65 -13.10 3.61
CA TYR A 174 -8.43 -12.95 2.18
C TYR A 174 -8.06 -14.27 1.50
N ILE A 175 -7.14 -15.04 2.11
CA ILE A 175 -6.77 -16.36 1.60
C ILE A 175 -7.97 -17.30 1.62
N ASP A 176 -8.72 -17.34 2.73
CA ASP A 176 -9.89 -18.21 2.86
C ASP A 176 -10.93 -17.93 1.79
N LEU A 177 -11.24 -16.64 1.55
CA LEU A 177 -12.13 -16.24 0.46
C LEU A 177 -11.57 -16.58 -0.92
N ALA A 178 -10.26 -16.44 -1.15
CA ALA A 178 -9.65 -16.84 -2.41
C ALA A 178 -9.77 -18.35 -2.65
N LEU A 179 -9.61 -19.16 -1.61
CA LEU A 179 -9.78 -20.62 -1.72
C LEU A 179 -11.26 -21.02 -1.92
N GLU A 180 -12.21 -20.30 -1.32
CA GLU A 180 -13.63 -20.54 -1.45
C GLU A 180 -14.17 -20.09 -2.83
N LEU A 181 -13.78 -18.89 -3.29
CA LEU A 181 -14.13 -18.35 -4.62
C LEU A 181 -13.41 -19.07 -5.76
N ASN A 182 -12.31 -19.75 -5.46
CA ASN A 182 -11.56 -20.62 -6.36
C ASN A 182 -11.23 -19.99 -7.73
N PRO A 183 -10.62 -18.77 -7.80
CA PRO A 183 -10.25 -18.13 -9.05
C PRO A 183 -9.16 -18.94 -9.78
N LYS A 184 -9.02 -18.75 -11.11
CA LYS A 184 -7.90 -19.36 -11.88
C LYS A 184 -6.55 -18.88 -11.34
N TYR A 185 -6.46 -17.58 -11.08
CA TYR A 185 -5.28 -16.95 -10.49
C TYR A 185 -5.68 -16.04 -9.34
N PHE A 186 -4.83 -15.94 -8.31
CA PHE A 186 -4.94 -14.86 -7.35
C PHE A 186 -3.58 -14.29 -6.94
N ILE A 187 -3.60 -13.01 -6.62
CA ILE A 187 -2.41 -12.22 -6.33
C ILE A 187 -2.44 -11.76 -4.88
N ILE A 188 -1.31 -11.91 -4.19
CA ILE A 188 -1.08 -11.30 -2.88
C ILE A 188 0.03 -10.27 -3.04
N GLU A 189 -0.31 -8.99 -2.92
CA GLU A 189 0.68 -7.91 -2.87
C GLU A 189 1.04 -7.60 -1.42
N ASN A 190 2.33 -7.35 -1.17
CA ASN A 190 2.75 -6.91 0.16
C ASN A 190 4.12 -6.19 0.13
N VAL A 191 4.51 -5.65 1.29
CA VAL A 191 5.83 -5.04 1.46
C VAL A 191 6.90 -6.10 1.70
N ARG A 192 8.17 -5.73 1.45
CA ARG A 192 9.35 -6.59 1.68
C ARG A 192 9.39 -7.26 3.06
N GLY A 193 8.80 -6.61 4.06
CA GLY A 193 8.74 -7.14 5.43
C GLY A 193 8.18 -8.56 5.53
N LEU A 194 7.26 -8.93 4.64
CA LEU A 194 6.68 -10.28 4.58
C LEU A 194 7.73 -11.37 4.38
N LEU A 195 8.78 -11.12 3.59
CA LEU A 195 9.86 -12.09 3.33
C LEU A 195 10.68 -12.44 4.58
N SER A 196 10.59 -11.64 5.64
CA SER A 196 11.43 -11.78 6.83
C SER A 196 10.68 -11.77 8.15
N CYS A 197 9.35 -11.63 8.14
CA CYS A 197 8.56 -11.64 9.35
C CYS A 197 8.44 -13.08 9.90
N PRO A 198 8.75 -13.32 11.19
CA PRO A 198 8.40 -14.58 11.83
C PRO A 198 6.87 -14.65 11.99
N LEU A 199 6.31 -15.83 12.06
CA LEU A 199 4.90 -16.06 12.42
C LEU A 199 4.70 -15.81 13.92
N ASP A 200 5.60 -16.36 14.73
CA ASP A 200 5.65 -16.14 16.18
C ASP A 200 6.96 -15.44 16.56
N HIS A 201 6.88 -14.40 17.38
CA HIS A 201 8.05 -13.58 17.71
C HIS A 201 8.65 -13.97 19.05
N ARG A 202 9.78 -14.69 19.03
CA ARG A 202 10.61 -14.91 20.22
C ARG A 202 11.49 -13.68 20.47
N PRO A 203 11.49 -13.09 21.70
CA PRO A 203 12.37 -11.99 22.06
C PRO A 203 13.86 -12.30 21.82
N HIS A 204 14.66 -11.30 21.47
CA HIS A 204 16.09 -11.51 21.20
C HIS A 204 16.86 -12.06 22.41
N LEU A 205 16.45 -11.71 23.63
CA LEU A 205 17.05 -12.16 24.88
C LEU A 205 16.78 -13.67 25.17
N GLU A 206 15.82 -14.26 24.44
CA GLU A 206 15.43 -15.68 24.60
C GLU A 206 15.93 -16.53 23.41
N ARG A 207 17.02 -16.11 22.78
CA ARG A 207 17.64 -16.80 21.62
C ARG A 207 19.11 -17.08 21.89
N GLY A 208 19.62 -18.19 21.32
CA GLY A 208 21.02 -18.58 21.40
C GLY A 208 21.29 -19.64 22.46
N GLU A 209 22.54 -19.69 22.93
CA GLU A 209 23.00 -20.70 23.86
C GLU A 209 22.19 -20.69 25.17
N GLY A 210 21.72 -21.84 25.62
CA GLY A 210 20.86 -21.99 26.82
C GLY A 210 19.34 -21.91 26.56
N TYR A 211 18.92 -21.61 25.32
CA TYR A 211 17.51 -21.62 24.93
C TYR A 211 17.21 -22.74 23.92
N PRO A 212 15.95 -23.24 23.85
CA PRO A 212 15.56 -24.23 22.84
C PRO A 212 15.76 -23.67 21.42
N ASN A 213 16.07 -24.54 20.45
CA ASN A 213 16.14 -24.18 19.04
C ASN A 213 14.86 -23.46 18.60
N MET A 214 15.00 -22.50 17.68
CA MET A 214 13.85 -21.79 17.13
C MET A 214 12.98 -22.72 16.29
N LYS A 215 11.66 -22.66 16.51
CA LYS A 215 10.68 -23.36 15.66
C LYS A 215 10.57 -22.68 14.31
N ASP A 216 10.06 -23.38 13.29
CA ASP A 216 9.81 -22.83 11.95
C ASP A 216 9.07 -21.50 11.99
N ASP A 217 8.06 -21.39 12.85
CA ASP A 217 7.22 -20.20 13.00
C ASP A 217 7.97 -19.02 13.63
N GLU A 218 9.01 -19.28 14.40
CA GLU A 218 9.86 -18.28 15.03
C GLU A 218 11.01 -17.82 14.14
N LEU A 219 11.28 -18.58 13.06
CA LEU A 219 12.33 -18.24 12.09
C LEU A 219 11.96 -17.00 11.26
N LYS A 220 13.00 -16.37 10.75
CA LYS A 220 12.86 -15.27 9.79
C LYS A 220 12.19 -15.77 8.52
N GLY A 221 10.96 -15.31 8.24
CA GLY A 221 10.14 -15.77 7.12
C GLY A 221 9.07 -16.80 7.49
N GLY A 222 8.92 -17.16 8.76
CA GLY A 222 7.92 -18.11 9.24
C GLY A 222 6.48 -17.75 8.82
N ALA A 223 6.14 -16.46 8.81
CA ALA A 223 4.81 -16.00 8.35
C ALA A 223 4.57 -16.30 6.85
N LEU A 224 5.56 -16.04 6.00
CA LEU A 224 5.45 -16.40 4.58
C LEU A 224 5.40 -17.92 4.39
N ASN A 225 6.26 -18.67 5.10
CA ASN A 225 6.25 -20.13 5.05
C ASN A 225 4.88 -20.72 5.40
N TYR A 226 4.20 -20.18 6.41
CA TYR A 226 2.84 -20.58 6.78
C TYR A 226 1.85 -20.33 5.63
N ILE A 227 1.88 -19.15 5.02
CA ILE A 227 1.03 -18.81 3.86
C ILE A 227 1.27 -19.80 2.70
N LEU A 228 2.54 -19.99 2.32
CA LEU A 228 2.91 -20.88 1.22
C LEU A 228 2.51 -22.33 1.47
N SER A 229 2.59 -22.80 2.73
CA SER A 229 2.16 -24.14 3.12
C SER A 229 0.64 -24.31 2.95
N ARG A 230 -0.16 -23.30 3.32
CA ARG A 230 -1.63 -23.33 3.09
C ARG A 230 -1.97 -23.37 1.61
N LEU A 231 -1.27 -22.59 0.77
CA LEU A 231 -1.47 -22.59 -0.67
C LEU A 231 -1.19 -23.97 -1.28
N LYS A 232 -0.06 -24.58 -0.91
CA LYS A 232 0.29 -25.95 -1.35
C LYS A 232 -0.76 -26.99 -0.93
N GLN A 233 -1.24 -26.93 0.31
CA GLN A 233 -2.27 -27.83 0.82
C GLN A 233 -3.62 -27.69 0.08
N SER A 234 -3.89 -26.51 -0.45
CA SER A 234 -5.13 -26.21 -1.20
C SER A 234 -5.00 -26.51 -2.70
N GLY A 235 -3.86 -27.05 -3.17
CA GLY A 235 -3.63 -27.40 -4.57
C GLY A 235 -3.19 -26.23 -5.46
N TYR A 236 -3.06 -25.02 -4.91
CA TYR A 236 -2.48 -23.89 -5.66
C TYR A 236 -0.97 -24.00 -5.74
N SER A 237 -0.43 -23.84 -6.94
CA SER A 237 0.98 -23.54 -7.14
C SER A 237 1.21 -22.03 -7.01
N TYR A 238 2.46 -21.65 -6.80
CA TYR A 238 2.80 -20.22 -6.68
C TYR A 238 4.21 -19.91 -7.17
N SER A 239 4.41 -18.64 -7.51
CA SER A 239 5.71 -18.00 -7.57
C SER A 239 5.66 -16.63 -6.89
N PHE A 240 6.80 -16.13 -6.44
CA PHE A 240 6.90 -14.77 -5.94
C PHE A 240 8.29 -14.19 -6.15
N ASN A 241 8.35 -12.88 -6.17
CA ASN A 241 9.60 -12.13 -6.08
C ASN A 241 9.35 -10.77 -5.44
N LEU A 242 10.42 -10.08 -5.07
CA LEU A 242 10.41 -8.68 -4.71
C LEU A 242 10.69 -7.85 -5.97
N TYR A 243 9.68 -7.11 -6.41
CA TYR A 243 9.73 -6.33 -7.64
C TYR A 243 9.90 -4.85 -7.35
N ASN A 244 10.88 -4.20 -8.02
CA ASN A 244 10.99 -2.75 -8.03
C ASN A 244 10.11 -2.19 -9.16
N SER A 245 9.15 -1.33 -8.84
CA SER A 245 8.24 -0.74 -9.82
C SER A 245 8.93 0.03 -10.94
N ALA A 246 10.13 0.56 -10.71
CA ALA A 246 10.93 1.22 -11.74
C ALA A 246 11.29 0.29 -12.91
N ASN A 247 11.40 -1.03 -12.67
CA ASN A 247 11.62 -2.04 -13.70
C ASN A 247 10.41 -2.22 -14.65
N PHE A 248 9.29 -1.61 -14.34
CA PHE A 248 8.04 -1.69 -15.10
C PHE A 248 7.62 -0.33 -15.68
N GLY A 249 8.51 0.68 -15.63
CA GLY A 249 8.28 2.01 -16.21
C GLY A 249 7.71 3.05 -15.24
N THR A 250 7.45 2.68 -13.98
CA THR A 250 7.08 3.67 -12.96
C THR A 250 8.26 4.62 -12.68
N PRO A 251 8.07 5.95 -12.63
CA PRO A 251 9.12 6.90 -12.26
C PRO A 251 9.37 6.91 -10.73
N GLN A 252 9.34 5.72 -10.11
CA GLN A 252 9.51 5.52 -8.68
C GLN A 252 10.21 4.20 -8.38
N SER A 253 11.24 4.24 -7.54
CA SER A 253 11.85 3.04 -6.96
C SER A 253 11.05 2.62 -5.73
N ARG A 254 10.10 1.69 -5.94
CA ARG A 254 9.21 1.14 -4.91
C ARG A 254 9.19 -0.38 -5.00
N GLU A 255 9.62 -1.04 -3.95
CA GLU A 255 9.71 -2.50 -3.94
C GLU A 255 8.49 -3.14 -3.28
N ARG A 256 7.91 -4.14 -3.95
CA ARG A 256 6.75 -4.91 -3.51
C ARG A 256 6.94 -6.39 -3.76
N VAL A 257 6.56 -7.18 -2.78
CA VAL A 257 6.42 -8.62 -2.95
C VAL A 257 5.12 -8.86 -3.70
N ILE A 258 5.19 -9.57 -4.81
CA ILE A 258 4.01 -10.07 -5.53
C ILE A 258 4.07 -11.58 -5.50
N ILE A 259 3.08 -12.21 -4.90
CA ILE A 259 2.88 -13.67 -4.92
C ILE A 259 1.77 -13.93 -5.94
N ILE A 260 2.07 -14.74 -6.94
CA ILE A 260 1.14 -15.15 -8.00
C ILE A 260 0.77 -16.60 -7.73
N CYS A 261 -0.51 -16.86 -7.51
CA CYS A 261 -1.04 -18.18 -7.25
C CYS A 261 -1.84 -18.67 -8.44
N SER A 262 -1.62 -19.94 -8.85
CA SER A 262 -2.31 -20.59 -9.96
C SER A 262 -3.02 -21.86 -9.51
N ARG A 263 -4.27 -22.02 -9.92
CA ARG A 263 -5.11 -23.18 -9.62
C ARG A 263 -4.73 -24.42 -10.45
N ASP A 264 -4.09 -24.24 -11.60
CA ASP A 264 -3.77 -25.32 -12.53
C ASP A 264 -2.59 -26.21 -12.12
N GLY A 265 -1.94 -25.89 -10.99
CA GLY A 265 -0.78 -26.61 -10.48
C GLY A 265 0.55 -26.26 -11.14
N HIS A 266 0.56 -25.45 -12.20
CA HIS A 266 1.79 -24.97 -12.83
C HIS A 266 2.35 -23.75 -12.10
N LYS A 267 3.67 -23.76 -11.84
CA LYS A 267 4.35 -22.64 -11.22
C LYS A 267 4.33 -21.42 -12.17
N PRO A 268 3.67 -20.30 -11.80
CA PRO A 268 3.66 -19.11 -12.64
C PRO A 268 5.08 -18.57 -12.88
N PRO A 269 5.40 -18.04 -14.07
CA PRO A 269 6.66 -17.34 -14.31
C PRO A 269 6.74 -16.01 -13.56
N TYR A 270 7.93 -15.41 -13.50
CA TYR A 270 8.10 -14.06 -12.97
C TYR A 270 7.58 -13.01 -13.94
N LEU A 271 7.30 -11.80 -13.43
CA LEU A 271 6.88 -10.67 -14.25
C LEU A 271 7.95 -10.32 -15.29
N SER A 272 7.54 -10.01 -16.51
CA SER A 272 8.45 -9.53 -17.57
C SER A 272 8.76 -8.05 -17.34
N PRO A 273 10.03 -7.65 -17.10
CA PRO A 273 10.40 -6.25 -16.97
C PRO A 273 10.27 -5.52 -18.30
N THR A 274 9.97 -4.22 -18.24
CA THR A 274 9.91 -3.33 -19.39
C THR A 274 11.02 -2.27 -19.37
N HIS A 275 11.69 -2.10 -18.26
CA HIS A 275 12.79 -1.17 -18.02
C HIS A 275 13.86 -1.82 -17.14
N SER A 276 15.07 -1.28 -17.16
CA SER A 276 16.14 -1.70 -16.27
C SER A 276 16.91 -0.48 -15.73
N GLU A 277 17.68 -0.64 -14.66
CA GLU A 277 18.48 0.44 -14.08
C GLU A 277 19.61 0.87 -15.04
N THR A 278 20.17 -0.07 -15.79
CA THR A 278 21.42 0.08 -16.57
C THR A 278 21.25 -0.13 -18.06
N GLY A 279 20.03 -0.40 -18.56
CA GLY A 279 19.78 -0.74 -19.96
C GLY A 279 20.08 -2.20 -20.31
N GLU A 280 20.24 -3.08 -19.30
CA GLU A 280 20.46 -4.51 -19.52
C GLU A 280 19.25 -5.18 -20.17
N PHE A 281 19.46 -6.28 -20.90
CA PHE A 281 18.47 -7.00 -21.70
C PHE A 281 17.84 -6.14 -22.82
N ASP A 282 18.56 -5.13 -23.33
CA ASP A 282 18.08 -4.16 -24.33
C ASP A 282 16.82 -3.39 -23.89
N LEU A 283 16.58 -3.33 -22.59
CA LEU A 283 15.44 -2.61 -22.02
C LEU A 283 15.77 -1.12 -21.84
N PRO A 284 14.77 -0.23 -22.01
CA PRO A 284 14.91 1.18 -21.66
C PRO A 284 15.38 1.37 -20.21
N ILE A 285 16.14 2.44 -19.94
CA ILE A 285 16.52 2.82 -18.57
C ILE A 285 15.30 3.30 -17.78
N TRP A 286 15.40 3.23 -16.45
CA TRP A 286 14.36 3.70 -15.53
C TRP A 286 13.93 5.13 -15.84
N GLN A 287 12.62 5.38 -15.75
CA GLN A 287 12.04 6.69 -16.02
C GLN A 287 12.34 7.69 -14.90
N PRO A 288 12.86 8.90 -15.22
CA PRO A 288 13.02 9.97 -14.25
C PRO A 288 11.69 10.69 -13.99
N ILE A 289 11.62 11.49 -12.90
CA ILE A 289 10.41 12.27 -12.57
C ILE A 289 10.21 13.49 -13.47
N LYS A 290 11.24 13.99 -14.14
CA LYS A 290 11.27 15.24 -14.89
C LYS A 290 10.08 15.43 -15.84
N ASP A 291 9.78 14.39 -16.61
CA ASP A 291 8.71 14.49 -17.60
C ASP A 291 7.31 14.36 -16.99
N LYS A 292 7.22 13.79 -15.80
CA LYS A 292 5.93 13.59 -15.11
C LYS A 292 5.40 14.89 -14.47
N PHE A 293 6.25 15.89 -14.24
CA PHE A 293 5.83 17.15 -13.60
C PHE A 293 5.44 18.24 -14.61
N LYS A 294 5.66 18.00 -15.90
CA LYS A 294 5.30 18.95 -16.97
C LYS A 294 3.77 19.18 -17.02
N GLY A 295 3.36 20.44 -17.11
CA GLY A 295 1.96 20.83 -17.31
C GLY A 295 1.06 20.61 -16.09
N ILE A 296 1.62 20.48 -14.89
CA ILE A 296 0.82 20.56 -13.66
C ILE A 296 0.53 22.03 -13.39
N GLU A 297 -0.75 22.40 -13.40
CA GLU A 297 -1.19 23.80 -13.22
C GLU A 297 -1.43 24.17 -11.75
N HIS A 298 -1.79 23.19 -10.92
CA HIS A 298 -2.11 23.38 -9.51
C HIS A 298 -1.28 22.46 -8.63
N HIS A 299 -0.84 22.98 -7.48
CA HIS A 299 0.03 22.29 -6.55
C HIS A 299 -0.51 22.38 -5.12
N ASP A 300 -1.43 21.44 -4.77
CA ASP A 300 -1.88 21.29 -3.39
C ASP A 300 -0.83 20.52 -2.58
N HIS A 301 -0.23 21.17 -1.60
CA HIS A 301 0.85 20.58 -0.83
C HIS A 301 0.83 20.95 0.64
N LEU A 302 1.45 20.13 1.46
CA LEU A 302 1.80 20.45 2.84
C LEU A 302 2.99 21.42 2.85
N ASN A 303 3.21 22.08 3.99
CA ASN A 303 4.35 22.98 4.17
C ASN A 303 5.40 22.37 5.07
N PHE A 304 6.67 22.63 4.80
CA PHE A 304 7.73 22.40 5.76
C PHE A 304 7.72 23.50 6.83
N PRO A 305 7.99 23.15 8.11
CA PRO A 305 8.20 24.18 9.14
C PRO A 305 9.40 25.07 8.79
N GLU A 306 9.32 26.39 9.09
CA GLU A 306 10.37 27.36 8.76
C GLU A 306 11.77 26.95 9.24
N LYS A 307 11.85 26.32 10.43
CA LYS A 307 13.11 25.79 10.96
C LYS A 307 13.79 24.75 10.05
N ARG A 308 13.04 24.11 9.12
CA ARG A 308 13.56 23.15 8.14
C ARG A 308 13.83 23.78 6.80
N LEU A 309 13.08 24.84 6.43
CA LEU A 309 13.24 25.53 5.15
C LEU A 309 14.63 26.16 5.04
N LYS A 310 15.22 26.65 6.13
CA LYS A 310 16.60 27.17 6.15
C LYS A 310 17.62 26.19 5.59
N TYR A 311 17.44 24.88 5.79
CA TYR A 311 18.33 23.84 5.27
C TYR A 311 18.00 23.50 3.81
N TYR A 312 16.70 23.45 3.44
CA TYR A 312 16.32 23.20 2.06
C TYR A 312 16.85 24.25 1.09
N ARG A 313 16.87 25.52 1.48
CA ARG A 313 17.44 26.64 0.69
C ARG A 313 18.92 26.45 0.34
N MET A 314 19.64 25.58 1.05
CA MET A 314 21.06 25.28 0.82
C MET A 314 21.27 24.01 -0.02
N LEU A 315 20.23 23.18 -0.19
CA LEU A 315 20.31 21.89 -0.86
C LEU A 315 19.96 22.01 -2.34
N LYS A 316 20.77 21.38 -3.19
CA LYS A 316 20.54 21.27 -4.64
C LYS A 316 19.66 20.03 -4.94
N PRO A 317 19.06 19.93 -6.15
CA PRO A 317 18.38 18.73 -6.60
C PRO A 317 19.20 17.45 -6.39
N GLY A 318 18.59 16.42 -5.85
CA GLY A 318 19.22 15.13 -5.56
C GLY A 318 20.03 15.04 -4.26
N GLN A 319 20.16 16.13 -3.53
CA GLN A 319 20.86 16.16 -2.24
C GLN A 319 19.94 15.81 -1.05
N ASN A 320 20.56 15.51 0.07
CA ASN A 320 19.93 15.35 1.38
C ASN A 320 20.79 16.04 2.44
N TRP A 321 20.51 15.85 3.73
CA TRP A 321 21.24 16.47 4.84
C TRP A 321 22.77 16.39 4.73
N ARG A 322 23.35 15.39 4.03
CA ARG A 322 24.80 15.28 3.81
C ARG A 322 25.36 16.32 2.83
N GLY A 323 24.51 16.97 2.04
CA GLY A 323 24.90 18.08 1.18
C GLY A 323 24.98 19.42 1.90
N LEU A 324 24.59 19.49 3.17
CA LEU A 324 24.77 20.68 4.01
C LEU A 324 26.23 20.85 4.43
N PRO A 325 26.69 22.08 4.73
CA PRO A 325 27.94 22.32 5.42
C PRO A 325 28.07 21.46 6.68
N GLU A 326 29.27 20.95 6.97
CA GLU A 326 29.51 19.95 8.04
C GLU A 326 29.04 20.43 9.42
N GLU A 327 29.25 21.69 9.71
CA GLU A 327 28.84 22.35 10.96
C GLU A 327 27.30 22.36 11.14
N LEU A 328 26.51 22.36 10.05
CA LEU A 328 25.06 22.37 10.08
C LEU A 328 24.44 20.98 10.07
N GLN A 329 25.16 19.94 9.67
CA GLN A 329 24.64 18.58 9.58
C GLN A 329 24.11 18.06 10.91
N LYS A 330 24.87 18.28 11.99
CA LYS A 330 24.47 17.87 13.35
C LYS A 330 23.24 18.63 13.83
N GLU A 331 23.22 19.95 13.60
CA GLU A 331 22.08 20.80 13.97
C GLU A 331 20.81 20.37 13.21
N ALA A 332 20.91 20.17 11.90
CA ALA A 332 19.79 19.79 11.03
C ALA A 332 19.18 18.42 11.40
N MET A 333 20.02 17.48 11.78
CA MET A 333 19.62 16.11 12.11
C MET A 333 19.22 15.93 13.59
N GLY A 334 19.72 16.79 14.49
CA GLY A 334 19.50 16.66 15.92
C GLY A 334 19.86 15.27 16.46
N LYS A 335 19.01 14.67 17.29
CA LYS A 335 19.22 13.33 17.87
C LYS A 335 19.38 12.23 16.81
N SER A 336 18.75 12.39 15.65
CA SER A 336 18.84 11.43 14.55
C SER A 336 20.24 11.32 13.94
N PHE A 337 21.10 12.30 14.16
CA PHE A 337 22.51 12.26 13.71
C PHE A 337 23.26 11.07 14.30
N TYR A 338 22.97 10.71 15.54
CA TYR A 338 23.65 9.64 16.29
C TYR A 338 22.93 8.28 16.20
N SER A 339 21.73 8.22 15.60
CA SER A 339 21.00 6.96 15.48
C SER A 339 21.64 6.05 14.42
N GLY A 340 21.56 4.73 14.64
CA GLY A 340 21.92 3.72 13.65
C GLY A 340 20.93 3.70 12.49
N GLY A 341 21.31 3.09 11.35
CA GLY A 341 20.46 2.86 10.20
C GLY A 341 20.55 3.89 9.09
N GLY A 342 19.76 3.70 8.03
CA GLY A 342 19.74 4.56 6.85
C GLY A 342 19.15 5.93 7.15
N LYS A 343 19.92 6.99 6.88
CA LYS A 343 19.51 8.39 7.14
C LYS A 343 19.27 9.18 5.84
N THR A 344 19.21 8.50 4.70
CA THR A 344 19.11 9.16 3.39
C THR A 344 17.78 9.88 3.13
N GLY A 345 16.76 9.59 3.93
CA GLY A 345 15.45 10.23 3.82
C GLY A 345 15.34 11.60 4.49
N PHE A 346 16.30 11.98 5.35
CA PHE A 346 16.25 13.27 6.02
C PHE A 346 16.65 14.41 5.10
N LEU A 347 15.87 15.49 5.09
CA LEU A 347 16.08 16.69 4.26
C LEU A 347 16.37 16.30 2.81
N ARG A 348 15.65 15.34 2.28
CA ARG A 348 15.86 14.83 0.94
C ARG A 348 15.12 15.68 -0.09
N ARG A 349 15.88 16.32 -0.96
CA ARG A 349 15.42 16.97 -2.17
C ARG A 349 15.54 15.99 -3.33
N LEU A 350 14.45 15.80 -4.11
CA LEU A 350 14.45 14.86 -5.21
C LEU A 350 15.36 15.33 -6.36
N SER A 351 15.71 14.40 -7.28
CA SER A 351 16.45 14.70 -8.49
C SER A 351 15.52 14.65 -9.70
N TRP A 352 15.68 15.57 -10.64
CA TRP A 352 14.94 15.53 -11.89
C TRP A 352 15.23 14.30 -12.75
N ASP A 353 16.50 13.85 -12.74
CA ASP A 353 17.03 12.84 -13.65
C ASP A 353 17.01 11.41 -13.08
N LYS A 354 16.26 11.20 -11.99
CA LYS A 354 16.11 9.89 -11.33
C LYS A 354 14.65 9.61 -11.02
N PRO A 355 14.27 8.32 -10.92
CA PRO A 355 12.97 7.97 -10.34
C PRO A 355 12.88 8.46 -8.88
N ALA A 356 11.67 8.82 -8.45
CA ALA A 356 11.41 9.14 -7.05
C ALA A 356 11.73 7.93 -6.16
N PRO A 357 12.19 8.13 -4.93
CA PRO A 357 12.17 7.07 -3.93
C PRO A 357 10.72 6.72 -3.58
N THR A 358 10.51 5.61 -2.88
CA THR A 358 9.17 5.19 -2.45
C THR A 358 8.38 6.34 -1.83
N LEU A 359 7.24 6.67 -2.42
CA LEU A 359 6.30 7.63 -1.87
C LEU A 359 5.73 7.10 -0.55
N VAL A 360 5.67 8.00 0.41
CA VAL A 360 5.19 7.72 1.77
C VAL A 360 3.83 8.40 2.00
N THR A 361 3.15 8.04 3.08
CA THR A 361 1.82 8.58 3.43
C THR A 361 1.85 10.03 3.93
N HIS A 362 3.03 10.62 4.14
CA HIS A 362 3.21 11.99 4.60
C HIS A 362 4.54 12.56 4.09
N PRO A 363 4.55 13.44 3.05
CA PRO A 363 5.77 13.87 2.36
C PRO A 363 6.70 14.76 3.20
N ALA A 364 6.22 15.30 4.32
CA ALA A 364 6.97 16.20 5.19
C ALA A 364 7.44 15.55 6.51
N MET A 365 7.50 14.21 6.57
CA MET A 365 8.03 13.47 7.74
C MET A 365 9.56 13.52 7.74
N PRO A 366 10.22 13.93 8.84
CA PRO A 366 11.66 14.18 8.87
C PRO A 366 12.57 13.04 8.37
N ALA A 367 12.18 11.79 8.63
CA ALA A 367 12.96 10.62 8.23
C ALA A 367 12.73 10.17 6.78
N THR A 368 11.70 10.72 6.13
CA THR A 368 11.22 10.27 4.80
C THR A 368 10.79 11.43 3.92
N ASP A 369 11.47 12.56 4.06
CA ASP A 369 11.15 13.76 3.28
C ASP A 369 11.17 13.52 1.78
N LEU A 370 10.20 14.15 1.11
CA LEU A 370 10.05 14.18 -0.33
C LEU A 370 9.86 15.65 -0.76
N ALA A 371 10.97 16.40 -0.80
CA ALA A 371 10.96 17.79 -1.25
C ALA A 371 11.06 17.88 -2.77
N HIS A 372 10.35 18.85 -3.35
CA HIS A 372 10.44 19.18 -4.76
C HIS A 372 11.92 19.46 -5.15
N PRO A 373 12.36 19.09 -6.38
CA PRO A 373 13.76 19.27 -6.77
C PRO A 373 14.30 20.71 -6.63
N GLU A 374 13.49 21.72 -6.88
CA GLU A 374 13.90 23.13 -6.88
C GLU A 374 13.13 23.97 -5.87
N GLU A 375 11.83 23.74 -5.70
CA GLU A 375 11.01 24.54 -4.80
C GLU A 375 11.15 24.10 -3.33
N ASP A 376 11.02 25.04 -2.41
CA ASP A 376 11.17 24.80 -0.97
C ASP A 376 9.89 24.29 -0.32
N ARG A 377 9.33 23.23 -0.89
CA ARG A 377 8.11 22.58 -0.44
C ARG A 377 8.19 21.05 -0.56
N PRO A 378 7.34 20.30 0.15
CA PRO A 378 7.10 18.89 -0.18
C PRO A 378 6.53 18.76 -1.59
N LEU A 379 6.58 17.56 -2.15
CA LEU A 379 5.83 17.25 -3.37
C LEU A 379 4.34 17.52 -3.16
N SER A 380 3.67 18.03 -4.19
CA SER A 380 2.21 18.20 -4.22
C SER A 380 1.48 16.87 -4.39
N ILE A 381 0.17 16.85 -4.13
CA ILE A 381 -0.62 15.64 -4.36
C ILE A 381 -0.73 15.32 -5.85
N GLN A 382 -0.72 16.32 -6.73
CA GLN A 382 -0.71 16.14 -8.18
C GLN A 382 0.60 15.48 -8.65
N GLU A 383 1.75 15.89 -8.10
CA GLU A 383 3.05 15.24 -8.35
C GLU A 383 3.07 13.80 -7.82
N TYR A 384 2.47 13.54 -6.65
CA TYR A 384 2.28 12.19 -6.12
C TYR A 384 1.44 11.31 -7.05
N LYS A 385 0.31 11.82 -7.55
CA LYS A 385 -0.55 11.11 -8.51
C LYS A 385 0.24 10.70 -9.74
N ARG A 386 0.96 11.63 -10.36
CA ARG A 386 1.74 11.37 -11.58
C ARG A 386 2.92 10.42 -11.37
N ILE A 387 3.58 10.46 -10.21
CA ILE A 387 4.63 9.49 -9.87
C ILE A 387 4.06 8.08 -9.69
N GLN A 388 2.85 7.96 -9.13
CA GLN A 388 2.12 6.68 -9.01
C GLN A 388 1.34 6.32 -10.28
N GLU A 389 1.39 7.19 -11.30
CA GLU A 389 0.78 7.03 -12.63
C GLU A 389 -0.75 7.12 -12.65
N PHE A 390 -1.38 7.67 -11.58
CA PHE A 390 -2.81 7.95 -11.60
C PHE A 390 -3.16 8.96 -12.70
N PRO A 391 -4.32 8.80 -13.39
CA PRO A 391 -4.84 9.80 -14.31
C PRO A 391 -4.99 11.16 -13.65
N ASP A 392 -4.84 12.24 -14.42
CA ASP A 392 -4.97 13.60 -13.87
C ASP A 392 -6.39 13.90 -13.39
N ASP A 393 -7.38 13.32 -14.02
CA ASP A 393 -8.80 13.40 -13.67
C ASP A 393 -9.23 12.44 -12.55
N TRP A 394 -8.32 11.59 -12.04
CA TRP A 394 -8.63 10.71 -10.91
C TRP A 394 -8.83 11.53 -9.64
N GLU A 395 -10.06 11.62 -9.16
CA GLU A 395 -10.41 12.39 -7.98
C GLU A 395 -10.05 11.64 -6.68
N LEU A 396 -9.42 12.33 -5.74
CA LEU A 396 -9.08 11.79 -4.43
C LEU A 396 -9.96 12.43 -3.35
N ALA A 397 -10.72 11.62 -2.66
CA ALA A 397 -11.59 12.09 -1.58
C ALA A 397 -10.83 12.37 -0.27
N GLY A 398 -11.40 13.27 0.52
CA GLY A 398 -10.94 13.58 1.87
C GLY A 398 -9.91 14.71 1.96
N PRO A 399 -9.52 15.09 3.19
CA PRO A 399 -8.50 16.11 3.42
C PRO A 399 -7.17 15.75 2.78
N LEU A 400 -6.35 16.74 2.43
CA LEU A 400 -5.08 16.58 1.71
C LEU A 400 -4.17 15.48 2.30
N LEU A 401 -4.05 15.37 3.62
CA LEU A 401 -3.25 14.31 4.25
C LEU A 401 -3.80 12.90 3.99
N GLN A 402 -5.11 12.75 3.88
CA GLN A 402 -5.74 11.48 3.52
C GLN A 402 -5.52 11.15 2.04
N GLN A 403 -5.48 12.15 1.17
CA GLN A 403 -5.13 11.97 -0.24
C GLN A 403 -3.68 11.48 -0.38
N TYR A 404 -2.72 12.08 0.34
CA TYR A 404 -1.34 11.55 0.41
C TYR A 404 -1.27 10.12 0.93
N LYS A 405 -2.08 9.78 1.95
CA LYS A 405 -2.15 8.42 2.48
C LYS A 405 -2.63 7.43 1.43
N GLN A 406 -3.67 7.77 0.68
CA GLN A 406 -4.22 6.95 -0.39
C GLN A 406 -3.17 6.68 -1.48
N VAL A 407 -2.60 7.74 -2.05
CA VAL A 407 -1.61 7.62 -3.13
C VAL A 407 -0.30 6.98 -2.63
N GLY A 408 0.16 7.33 -1.42
CA GLY A 408 1.37 6.76 -0.82
C GLY A 408 1.26 5.26 -0.50
N ASN A 409 0.07 4.75 -0.22
CA ASN A 409 -0.16 3.31 -0.02
C ASN A 409 -0.35 2.55 -1.34
N ALA A 410 -0.82 3.20 -2.39
CA ALA A 410 -1.14 2.55 -3.66
C ALA A 410 0.04 1.76 -4.26
N VAL A 411 -0.27 0.71 -4.97
CA VAL A 411 0.65 0.05 -5.90
C VAL A 411 0.72 0.87 -7.18
N PRO A 412 1.91 1.14 -7.75
CA PRO A 412 2.02 1.85 -9.02
C PRO A 412 1.28 1.13 -10.15
N ILE A 413 0.64 1.91 -11.02
CA ILE A 413 -0.22 1.36 -12.08
C ILE A 413 0.55 0.46 -13.04
N SER A 414 1.76 0.84 -13.48
CA SER A 414 2.57 0.00 -14.36
C SER A 414 2.96 -1.35 -13.75
N LEU A 415 3.15 -1.43 -12.42
CA LEU A 415 3.39 -2.71 -11.76
C LEU A 415 2.13 -3.58 -11.78
N GLY A 416 0.95 -2.98 -11.56
CA GLY A 416 -0.34 -3.66 -11.71
C GLY A 416 -0.58 -4.13 -13.15
N GLU A 417 -0.25 -3.30 -14.14
CA GLU A 417 -0.33 -3.66 -15.56
C GLU A 417 0.58 -4.84 -15.92
N ALA A 418 1.80 -4.88 -15.38
CA ALA A 418 2.71 -6.01 -15.58
C ALA A 418 2.14 -7.32 -15.00
N VAL A 419 1.49 -7.26 -13.83
CA VAL A 419 0.78 -8.40 -13.25
C VAL A 419 -0.37 -8.83 -14.18
N GLY A 420 -1.23 -7.90 -14.58
CA GLY A 420 -2.35 -8.18 -15.46
C GLY A 420 -1.92 -8.78 -16.79
N ASN A 421 -0.90 -8.21 -17.43
CA ASN A 421 -0.35 -8.70 -18.70
C ASN A 421 0.19 -10.12 -18.59
N LEU A 422 0.86 -10.47 -17.48
CA LEU A 422 1.29 -11.84 -17.25
C LEU A 422 0.08 -12.79 -17.20
N ILE A 423 -0.93 -12.44 -16.40
CA ILE A 423 -2.11 -13.31 -16.25
C ILE A 423 -2.88 -13.44 -17.57
N ILE A 424 -3.02 -12.37 -18.36
CA ILE A 424 -3.64 -12.43 -19.71
C ILE A 424 -2.90 -13.43 -20.62
N LYS A 425 -1.56 -13.41 -20.64
CA LYS A 425 -0.77 -14.38 -21.40
C LYS A 425 -1.03 -15.81 -20.95
N LEU A 426 -1.04 -16.04 -19.63
CA LEU A 426 -1.31 -17.37 -19.07
C LEU A 426 -2.73 -17.85 -19.39
N LEU A 427 -3.73 -16.99 -19.31
CA LEU A 427 -5.11 -17.31 -19.68
C LEU A 427 -5.27 -17.69 -21.17
N LYS A 428 -4.42 -17.10 -22.04
CA LYS A 428 -4.40 -17.38 -23.48
C LYS A 428 -3.43 -18.50 -23.85
N ASN A 429 -2.72 -19.10 -22.91
CA ASN A 429 -1.64 -20.05 -23.15
C ASN A 429 -0.54 -19.50 -24.06
N GLU A 430 -0.23 -18.21 -23.94
CA GLU A 430 0.85 -17.53 -24.64
C GLU A 430 2.18 -17.69 -23.90
N ASP A 431 3.29 -17.74 -24.64
CA ASP A 431 4.62 -17.83 -24.05
C ASP A 431 4.98 -16.54 -23.29
N VAL A 432 5.58 -16.73 -22.13
CA VAL A 432 6.10 -15.64 -21.31
C VAL A 432 7.62 -15.62 -21.42
N PRO A 433 8.22 -14.53 -21.90
CA PRO A 433 9.68 -14.41 -21.98
C PRO A 433 10.35 -14.59 -20.63
N ALA A 434 11.39 -15.40 -20.55
CA ALA A 434 12.24 -15.51 -19.39
C ALA A 434 13.34 -14.43 -19.40
N PHE A 435 13.62 -13.87 -18.25
CA PHE A 435 14.68 -12.88 -18.03
C PHE A 435 15.67 -13.42 -16.98
N ASP A 436 16.36 -14.50 -17.35
CA ASP A 436 17.27 -15.19 -16.45
C ASP A 436 18.42 -14.29 -16.01
N GLY A 437 18.61 -14.17 -14.70
CA GLY A 437 19.60 -13.27 -14.13
C GLY A 437 19.16 -11.81 -13.99
N PHE A 438 17.97 -11.42 -14.45
CA PHE A 438 17.47 -10.06 -14.28
C PHE A 438 17.30 -9.69 -12.79
N ARG A 439 17.79 -8.51 -12.43
CA ARG A 439 17.75 -8.01 -11.07
C ARG A 439 16.46 -7.26 -10.76
N TYR A 440 15.44 -7.98 -10.27
CA TYR A 440 14.14 -7.40 -9.93
C TYR A 440 14.15 -6.45 -8.72
N SER A 441 15.13 -6.60 -7.83
CA SER A 441 15.26 -5.82 -6.59
C SER A 441 16.72 -5.52 -6.27
N ARG A 442 16.96 -4.46 -5.52
CA ARG A 442 18.29 -4.18 -4.93
C ARG A 442 18.68 -5.16 -3.83
N TYR A 443 17.73 -5.91 -3.27
CA TYR A 443 17.98 -6.93 -2.26
C TYR A 443 18.26 -8.29 -2.91
N LYS A 444 19.11 -9.08 -2.28
CA LYS A 444 19.45 -10.43 -2.73
C LYS A 444 18.47 -11.46 -2.14
N ASN A 445 18.39 -12.64 -2.75
CA ASN A 445 17.66 -13.80 -2.28
C ASN A 445 16.16 -13.51 -2.02
N THR A 446 15.53 -12.77 -2.93
CA THR A 446 14.12 -12.38 -2.83
C THR A 446 13.20 -13.13 -3.78
N SER A 447 13.76 -13.87 -4.73
CA SER A 447 13.00 -14.78 -5.59
C SER A 447 12.44 -15.96 -4.79
N CYS A 448 11.37 -16.54 -5.27
CA CYS A 448 10.75 -17.74 -4.68
C CYS A 448 11.80 -18.86 -4.45
N THR A 449 12.59 -19.16 -5.46
CA THR A 449 13.60 -20.23 -5.41
C THR A 449 14.72 -19.95 -4.39
N ASP A 450 15.27 -18.75 -4.42
CA ASP A 450 16.35 -18.35 -3.49
C ASP A 450 15.85 -18.29 -2.05
N TRP A 451 14.66 -17.71 -1.85
CA TRP A 451 14.06 -17.56 -0.54
C TRP A 451 13.74 -18.92 0.10
N GLU A 452 13.15 -19.86 -0.67
CA GLU A 452 12.85 -21.23 -0.20
C GLU A 452 14.14 -21.99 0.16
N SER A 453 15.20 -21.87 -0.64
CA SER A 453 16.51 -22.44 -0.35
C SER A 453 17.09 -21.87 0.96
N ASP A 454 17.06 -20.54 1.12
CA ASP A 454 17.56 -19.88 2.34
C ASP A 454 16.73 -20.22 3.58
N PHE A 455 15.40 -20.34 3.43
CA PHE A 455 14.54 -20.74 4.54
C PHE A 455 14.80 -22.19 4.97
N SER A 456 14.98 -23.10 4.01
CA SER A 456 15.32 -24.51 4.30
C SER A 456 16.65 -24.65 5.05
N LYS A 457 17.66 -23.85 4.69
CA LYS A 457 18.94 -23.82 5.43
C LYS A 457 18.77 -23.35 6.88
N ARG A 458 17.88 -22.38 7.13
CA ARG A 458 17.59 -21.89 8.49
C ARG A 458 16.87 -22.92 9.35
N LYS A 459 16.08 -23.83 8.73
CA LYS A 459 15.42 -24.94 9.43
C LYS A 459 16.39 -26.03 9.83
N ALA A 460 17.47 -26.21 9.06
CA ALA A 460 18.45 -27.31 9.28
C ALA A 460 19.55 -26.92 10.26
N GLY A 461 19.73 -25.63 10.61
CA GLY A 461 20.73 -25.12 11.56
C GLY A 461 20.13 -24.60 12.84
#